data_926cf6917d2a08e8ec3eb6414c1d746d
#
_entry.id   926cf6917d2a08e8ec3eb6414c1d746d
#
_cell.length_a   1.000
_cell.length_b   1.000
_cell.length_c   1.000
_cell.angle_alpha   90.00
_cell.angle_beta   90.00
_cell.angle_gamma   90.00
#
_symmetry.space_group_name_H-M   'P 1'
#
loop_
_entity.id
_entity.type
_entity.pdbx_description
1 polymer ?
#
loop_
_entity_poly.entity_id
_entity_poly.type
_entity_poly.pdbx_seq_one_letter_code
_entity_poly.pdbx_strand_id
1 'polypeptide(L)'
;MDAEAVTSLSLNNAAFDLYNKYQDMVNLKGWKASGNSFLHVDVDVENLTADMLNVNGNVEGTTKLVLYPTSDKDIRGESILFAQSQNDTKGSADSFKVWRVYRSPYMFETKYTKTGENANKWELEMNDTVNPDAGAEPDFPEINAIGKAEVAPEVIGYQSVTAAAVAQNANLIYNVMNKVTDNRLYCPGCGFYDYYWNGEAFHNLWVNPVYTSLSIKSPTEIDADVWGIEAGGDLQHDLNNKLGLFVSYRKGSYDMNGDGKHYYSTVGSEIDIDSYLAGLYYRYDRNNWYAFATLYGGIQQADIKTDDGIKSDTDGVEFGASLEAGYDYNLTDTVYLTPSLGVFYTQVNYDDATDSVGKKAEYNDLKQIELEAGVKLTKAFRLDEGYANVYVKPSVVQTLVDGDEVNITGLGKVNTLDDETLGRIELGGRYGFTDQLSAYGWANYTFGSDYDATTVGLGLNSTTVGLGLNCAF
;
A
#
# COMPACT_ATOMS: atom_id res chain seq x y z
N MET A 1 -33.35 25.30 -35.59
CA MET A 1 -34.40 24.29 -35.86
C MET A 1 -34.86 23.84 -34.51
N ASP A 2 -36.11 24.20 -34.16
CA ASP A 2 -36.69 23.69 -32.90
C ASP A 2 -36.89 22.19 -33.06
N ALA A 3 -36.03 21.41 -32.44
CA ALA A 3 -36.20 19.97 -32.38
C ALA A 3 -37.43 19.69 -31.50
N GLU A 4 -38.55 19.27 -32.11
CA GLU A 4 -39.70 18.78 -31.35
C GLU A 4 -39.24 17.71 -30.35
N ALA A 5 -39.65 17.86 -29.08
CA ALA A 5 -39.38 16.90 -28.03
C ALA A 5 -39.93 15.50 -28.43
N VAL A 6 -39.06 14.58 -28.80
CA VAL A 6 -39.44 13.44 -29.62
C VAL A 6 -40.08 12.31 -28.84
N THR A 7 -39.72 12.04 -27.56
CA THR A 7 -40.27 10.89 -26.83
C THR A 7 -39.96 10.95 -25.34
N SER A 8 -40.66 10.18 -24.52
CA SER A 8 -40.23 9.87 -23.15
C SER A 8 -39.16 8.79 -23.18
N LEU A 9 -38.07 8.98 -22.46
CA LEU A 9 -37.03 7.98 -22.29
C LEU A 9 -37.23 7.20 -20.98
N SER A 10 -37.09 5.89 -21.06
CA SER A 10 -37.13 5.01 -19.88
C SER A 10 -35.88 4.15 -19.86
N LEU A 11 -35.10 4.30 -18.83
CA LEU A 11 -33.91 3.48 -18.56
C LEU A 11 -34.24 2.43 -17.50
N ASN A 12 -33.80 1.21 -17.73
CA ASN A 12 -33.90 0.13 -16.76
C ASN A 12 -32.59 -0.68 -16.80
N ASN A 13 -31.72 -0.51 -15.81
CA ASN A 13 -30.37 -1.07 -15.81
C ASN A 13 -29.62 -0.73 -17.12
N ALA A 14 -29.63 0.52 -17.54
CA ALA A 14 -29.10 0.99 -18.81
C ALA A 14 -28.45 2.36 -18.69
N ALA A 15 -27.52 2.66 -19.59
CA ALA A 15 -26.89 3.97 -19.69
C ALA A 15 -27.47 4.78 -20.86
N PHE A 16 -27.61 6.07 -20.68
CA PHE A 16 -27.81 7.05 -21.75
C PHE A 16 -26.52 7.87 -21.84
N ASP A 17 -25.84 7.79 -22.97
CA ASP A 17 -24.50 8.28 -23.16
C ASP A 17 -24.52 9.55 -24.03
N LEU A 18 -24.07 10.67 -23.45
CA LEU A 18 -23.84 11.94 -24.15
C LEU A 18 -22.36 12.27 -24.27
N TYR A 19 -21.48 11.40 -23.75
CA TYR A 19 -20.03 11.63 -23.81
C TYR A 19 -19.49 11.57 -25.24
N ASN A 20 -19.18 12.73 -25.80
CA ASN A 20 -18.62 12.85 -27.15
C ASN A 20 -17.67 14.06 -27.30
N LYS A 21 -17.31 14.73 -26.19
CA LYS A 21 -16.49 15.95 -26.11
C LYS A 21 -17.13 17.21 -26.70
N TYR A 22 -18.42 17.18 -27.00
CA TYR A 22 -19.23 18.33 -27.39
C TYR A 22 -20.33 18.52 -26.35
N GLN A 23 -20.94 19.70 -26.36
CA GLN A 23 -22.08 19.94 -25.49
C GLN A 23 -23.38 19.68 -26.27
N ASP A 24 -24.09 18.70 -25.79
CA ASP A 24 -25.34 18.30 -26.40
C ASP A 24 -26.56 18.84 -25.65
N MET A 25 -27.66 19.02 -26.38
CA MET A 25 -28.94 19.37 -25.79
C MET A 25 -29.99 18.33 -26.18
N VAL A 26 -30.51 17.62 -25.17
CA VAL A 26 -31.53 16.60 -25.35
C VAL A 26 -32.87 17.09 -24.84
N ASN A 27 -33.90 17.06 -25.69
CA ASN A 27 -35.26 17.48 -25.35
C ASN A 27 -36.17 16.25 -25.29
N LEU A 28 -36.81 16.00 -24.15
CA LEU A 28 -37.67 14.84 -23.87
C LEU A 28 -39.05 15.25 -23.33
N LYS A 29 -40.06 14.40 -23.54
CA LYS A 29 -41.39 14.54 -22.93
C LYS A 29 -41.48 13.91 -21.54
N GLY A 30 -40.51 13.12 -21.12
CA GLY A 30 -40.41 12.50 -19.81
C GLY A 30 -39.14 11.69 -19.68
N TRP A 31 -38.65 11.61 -18.45
CA TRP A 31 -37.48 10.84 -18.07
C TRP A 31 -37.85 9.87 -16.96
N LYS A 32 -37.49 8.60 -17.10
CA LYS A 32 -37.69 7.61 -16.08
C LYS A 32 -36.46 6.71 -15.96
N ALA A 33 -35.94 6.57 -14.76
CA ALA A 33 -34.82 5.67 -14.46
C ALA A 33 -35.21 4.65 -13.40
N SER A 34 -34.75 3.41 -13.54
CA SER A 34 -34.97 2.33 -12.61
C SER A 34 -33.74 1.38 -12.57
N GLY A 35 -33.51 0.74 -11.43
CA GLY A 35 -32.34 -0.11 -11.26
C GLY A 35 -31.03 0.69 -11.35
N ASN A 36 -29.96 0.08 -11.84
CA ASN A 36 -28.70 0.72 -12.13
C ASN A 36 -28.74 1.44 -13.48
N SER A 37 -29.28 2.67 -13.48
CA SER A 37 -29.38 3.46 -14.70
C SER A 37 -28.49 4.70 -14.63
N PHE A 38 -27.75 4.95 -15.71
CA PHE A 38 -26.71 5.97 -15.79
C PHE A 38 -27.01 7.03 -16.85
N LEU A 39 -26.53 8.25 -16.62
CA LEU A 39 -26.45 9.32 -17.58
C LEU A 39 -25.00 9.81 -17.62
N HIS A 40 -24.35 9.69 -18.77
CA HIS A 40 -23.01 10.19 -19.02
C HIS A 40 -23.09 11.62 -19.55
N VAL A 41 -22.34 12.53 -18.96
CA VAL A 41 -22.43 13.98 -19.20
C VAL A 41 -21.04 14.58 -19.39
N ASP A 42 -20.83 15.26 -20.54
CA ASP A 42 -19.68 16.14 -20.72
C ASP A 42 -19.84 17.43 -19.92
N VAL A 43 -18.81 17.82 -19.17
CA VAL A 43 -18.81 19.03 -18.31
C VAL A 43 -17.67 19.94 -18.73
N ASP A 44 -18.00 21.10 -19.26
CA ASP A 44 -17.03 22.16 -19.59
C ASP A 44 -16.85 23.09 -18.38
N VAL A 45 -15.86 22.79 -17.56
CA VAL A 45 -15.54 23.55 -16.35
C VAL A 45 -14.95 24.92 -16.66
N GLU A 46 -14.40 25.14 -17.87
CA GLU A 46 -13.86 26.44 -18.27
C GLU A 46 -14.97 27.47 -18.57
N ASN A 47 -16.02 26.99 -19.22
CA ASN A 47 -17.15 27.81 -19.63
C ASN A 47 -18.38 27.68 -18.72
N LEU A 48 -18.30 26.84 -17.68
CA LEU A 48 -19.38 26.54 -16.73
C LEU A 48 -20.65 26.03 -17.42
N THR A 49 -20.47 25.10 -18.35
CA THR A 49 -21.57 24.47 -19.11
C THR A 49 -21.43 22.98 -19.12
N ALA A 50 -22.51 22.26 -19.40
CA ALA A 50 -22.53 20.79 -19.53
C ALA A 50 -23.53 20.37 -20.60
N ASP A 51 -23.52 19.10 -20.97
CA ASP A 51 -24.63 18.50 -21.67
C ASP A 51 -25.93 18.81 -20.95
N MET A 52 -26.96 19.12 -21.72
CA MET A 52 -28.22 19.67 -21.19
C MET A 52 -29.38 18.71 -21.44
N LEU A 53 -30.01 18.25 -20.37
CA LEU A 53 -31.25 17.46 -20.41
C LEU A 53 -32.46 18.35 -20.12
N ASN A 54 -33.28 18.58 -21.12
CA ASN A 54 -34.53 19.30 -21.01
C ASN A 54 -35.72 18.32 -21.02
N VAL A 55 -36.51 18.30 -19.95
CA VAL A 55 -37.65 17.41 -19.84
C VAL A 55 -38.96 18.22 -19.75
N ASN A 56 -39.84 18.06 -20.74
CA ASN A 56 -41.18 18.65 -20.70
C ASN A 56 -42.18 17.62 -20.16
N GLY A 57 -42.08 17.30 -18.88
CA GLY A 57 -42.85 16.27 -18.21
C GLY A 57 -42.12 15.75 -16.95
N ASN A 58 -42.54 14.61 -16.46
CA ASN A 58 -41.99 14.07 -15.20
C ASN A 58 -40.58 13.50 -15.34
N VAL A 59 -39.76 13.76 -14.31
CA VAL A 59 -38.49 13.09 -14.03
C VAL A 59 -38.72 12.08 -12.90
N GLU A 60 -38.66 10.78 -13.20
CA GLU A 60 -39.01 9.70 -12.26
C GLU A 60 -37.81 8.78 -11.98
N GLY A 61 -37.65 8.40 -10.71
CA GLY A 61 -36.63 7.49 -10.25
C GLY A 61 -35.28 8.18 -10.04
N THR A 62 -34.25 7.40 -9.78
CA THR A 62 -32.90 7.90 -9.54
C THR A 62 -31.98 7.51 -10.69
N THR A 63 -31.29 8.52 -11.26
CA THR A 63 -30.29 8.36 -12.31
C THR A 63 -28.92 8.64 -11.72
N LYS A 64 -27.97 7.75 -11.97
CA LYS A 64 -26.58 7.89 -11.59
C LYS A 64 -25.84 8.69 -12.66
N LEU A 65 -25.17 9.78 -12.28
CA LEU A 65 -24.40 10.61 -13.20
C LEU A 65 -22.95 10.15 -13.28
N VAL A 66 -22.46 10.02 -14.49
CA VAL A 66 -21.03 9.84 -14.78
C VAL A 66 -20.56 11.10 -15.50
N LEU A 67 -19.66 11.86 -14.88
CA LEU A 67 -19.25 13.17 -15.33
C LEU A 67 -17.86 13.13 -15.98
N TYR A 68 -17.72 13.87 -17.08
CA TYR A 68 -16.47 13.99 -17.84
C TYR A 68 -16.04 15.47 -17.94
N PRO A 69 -15.42 16.06 -16.88
CA PRO A 69 -14.89 17.41 -16.90
C PRO A 69 -13.83 17.59 -17.99
N THR A 70 -13.85 18.73 -18.67
CA THR A 70 -12.89 19.08 -19.73
C THR A 70 -11.51 19.43 -19.20
N SER A 71 -11.41 19.88 -17.95
CA SER A 71 -10.17 20.21 -17.25
C SER A 71 -10.34 20.02 -15.74
N ASP A 72 -9.24 20.20 -15.01
CA ASP A 72 -9.12 20.10 -13.56
C ASP A 72 -9.34 21.43 -12.83
N LYS A 73 -9.87 22.44 -13.53
CA LYS A 73 -10.11 23.77 -12.97
C LYS A 73 -11.02 23.71 -11.74
N ASP A 74 -10.58 24.37 -10.67
CA ASP A 74 -11.38 24.57 -9.47
C ASP A 74 -12.53 25.55 -9.75
N ILE A 75 -13.75 25.06 -9.60
CA ILE A 75 -14.97 25.84 -9.81
C ILE A 75 -15.86 25.87 -8.56
N ARG A 76 -15.27 25.67 -7.39
CA ARG A 76 -16.01 25.71 -6.13
C ARG A 76 -16.68 27.07 -5.93
N GLY A 77 -17.95 27.04 -5.51
CA GLY A 77 -18.79 28.24 -5.41
C GLY A 77 -19.51 28.62 -6.70
N GLU A 78 -19.24 27.93 -7.80
CA GLU A 78 -19.97 28.01 -9.05
C GLU A 78 -20.90 26.83 -9.22
N SER A 79 -21.91 26.94 -10.07
CA SER A 79 -22.81 25.84 -10.40
C SER A 79 -22.99 25.70 -11.91
N ILE A 80 -23.15 24.49 -12.39
CA ILE A 80 -23.32 24.15 -13.80
C ILE A 80 -24.68 23.47 -13.98
N LEU A 81 -25.57 24.10 -14.76
CA LEU A 81 -26.87 23.52 -15.09
C LEU A 81 -26.69 22.37 -16.10
N PHE A 82 -27.16 21.14 -15.76
CA PHE A 82 -27.14 19.98 -16.66
C PHE A 82 -28.54 19.42 -16.93
N ALA A 83 -29.53 19.67 -16.06
CA ALA A 83 -30.88 19.18 -16.26
C ALA A 83 -31.92 20.20 -15.79
N GLN A 84 -33.02 20.30 -16.53
CA GLN A 84 -34.21 21.04 -16.10
C GLN A 84 -35.48 20.35 -16.56
N SER A 85 -36.56 20.55 -15.80
CA SER A 85 -37.86 20.03 -16.16
C SER A 85 -38.97 21.11 -16.08
N GLN A 86 -40.01 20.91 -16.89
CA GLN A 86 -41.26 21.68 -16.87
C GLN A 86 -42.42 20.68 -16.86
N ASN A 87 -43.58 21.06 -16.29
CA ASN A 87 -44.72 20.14 -16.11
C ASN A 87 -44.37 18.87 -15.30
N ASP A 88 -43.42 19.00 -14.39
CA ASP A 88 -42.88 17.90 -13.60
C ASP A 88 -43.39 17.98 -12.16
N THR A 89 -44.14 16.96 -11.75
CA THR A 89 -44.68 16.83 -10.40
C THR A 89 -43.92 15.79 -9.56
N LYS A 90 -42.93 15.10 -10.13
CA LYS A 90 -42.23 13.98 -9.51
C LYS A 90 -40.73 14.20 -9.29
N GLY A 91 -40.13 15.15 -9.99
CA GLY A 91 -38.72 15.48 -9.84
C GLY A 91 -38.35 15.90 -8.41
N SER A 92 -37.24 15.45 -7.93
CA SER A 92 -36.75 15.66 -6.56
C SER A 92 -35.23 15.78 -6.53
N ALA A 93 -34.68 16.06 -5.36
CA ALA A 93 -33.23 16.01 -5.12
C ALA A 93 -32.62 14.63 -5.39
N ASP A 94 -33.42 13.55 -5.26
CA ASP A 94 -32.96 12.19 -5.50
C ASP A 94 -33.06 11.73 -6.96
N SER A 95 -33.51 12.60 -7.88
CA SER A 95 -33.68 12.24 -9.28
C SER A 95 -32.34 12.02 -10.01
N PHE A 96 -31.32 12.76 -9.61
CA PHE A 96 -29.97 12.63 -10.14
C PHE A 96 -28.96 12.63 -9.01
N LYS A 97 -28.02 11.66 -9.05
CA LYS A 97 -26.94 11.56 -8.07
C LYS A 97 -25.63 11.33 -8.79
N VAL A 98 -24.62 12.12 -8.48
CA VAL A 98 -23.28 11.91 -9.02
C VAL A 98 -22.80 10.53 -8.56
N TRP A 99 -22.42 9.70 -9.53
CA TRP A 99 -21.88 8.37 -9.31
C TRP A 99 -20.39 8.38 -9.47
N ARG A 100 -19.87 9.06 -10.52
CA ARG A 100 -18.47 9.09 -10.83
C ARG A 100 -18.10 10.39 -11.55
N VAL A 101 -16.86 10.83 -11.31
CA VAL A 101 -16.25 11.96 -11.99
C VAL A 101 -14.91 11.53 -12.55
N TYR A 102 -14.73 11.64 -13.87
CA TYR A 102 -13.47 11.37 -14.52
C TYR A 102 -12.59 12.62 -14.61
N ARG A 103 -11.26 12.44 -14.57
CA ARG A 103 -10.26 13.51 -14.79
C ARG A 103 -10.36 14.72 -13.85
N SER A 104 -11.13 14.64 -12.80
CA SER A 104 -11.17 15.68 -11.77
C SER A 104 -10.80 15.08 -10.43
N PRO A 105 -9.95 15.74 -9.66
CA PRO A 105 -9.61 15.34 -8.30
C PRO A 105 -10.73 15.67 -7.30
N TYR A 106 -11.65 16.58 -7.71
CA TYR A 106 -12.77 17.02 -6.90
C TYR A 106 -14.05 16.33 -7.31
N MET A 107 -14.88 16.06 -6.32
CA MET A 107 -16.22 15.52 -6.55
C MET A 107 -17.21 16.63 -6.85
N PHE A 108 -18.23 16.24 -7.57
CA PHE A 108 -19.40 17.08 -7.79
C PHE A 108 -20.59 16.49 -7.02
N GLU A 109 -21.48 17.36 -6.59
CA GLU A 109 -22.79 16.96 -6.08
C GLU A 109 -23.89 17.62 -6.92
N THR A 110 -25.11 17.08 -6.81
CA THR A 110 -26.26 17.66 -7.49
C THR A 110 -27.02 18.58 -6.57
N LYS A 111 -27.17 19.82 -6.96
CA LYS A 111 -28.05 20.80 -6.32
C LYS A 111 -29.39 20.81 -7.03
N TYR A 112 -30.43 20.53 -6.27
CA TYR A 112 -31.81 20.58 -6.74
C TYR A 112 -32.47 21.88 -6.33
N THR A 113 -33.13 22.56 -7.29
CA THR A 113 -33.89 23.79 -7.05
C THR A 113 -35.26 23.73 -7.71
N LYS A 114 -36.30 23.93 -6.92
CA LYS A 114 -37.65 24.08 -7.44
C LYS A 114 -37.86 25.51 -7.92
N THR A 115 -38.03 25.70 -9.23
CA THR A 115 -38.10 27.01 -9.85
C THR A 115 -39.52 27.50 -10.13
N GLY A 116 -40.53 26.64 -9.94
CA GLY A 116 -41.95 26.94 -10.14
C GLY A 116 -42.85 25.84 -9.54
N GLU A 117 -44.15 25.91 -9.73
CA GLU A 117 -45.07 24.92 -9.19
C GLU A 117 -44.77 23.51 -9.73
N ASN A 118 -44.44 23.43 -11.02
CA ASN A 118 -44.10 22.17 -11.71
C ASN A 118 -42.83 22.34 -12.56
N ALA A 119 -41.84 23.06 -12.08
CA ALA A 119 -40.58 23.30 -12.76
C ALA A 119 -39.40 23.10 -11.81
N ASN A 120 -38.42 22.33 -12.25
CA ASN A 120 -37.27 21.96 -11.46
C ASN A 120 -35.98 22.14 -12.23
N LYS A 121 -34.87 22.32 -11.49
CA LYS A 121 -33.51 22.39 -12.02
C LYS A 121 -32.59 21.50 -11.20
N TRP A 122 -31.62 20.93 -11.86
CA TRP A 122 -30.50 20.19 -11.27
C TRP A 122 -29.20 20.81 -11.81
N GLU A 123 -28.36 21.21 -10.90
CA GLU A 123 -27.09 21.86 -11.16
C GLU A 123 -25.98 21.01 -10.54
N LEU A 124 -24.80 20.98 -11.13
CA LEU A 124 -23.60 20.39 -10.58
C LEU A 124 -22.87 21.47 -9.78
N GLU A 125 -22.55 21.20 -8.54
CA GLU A 125 -21.68 22.02 -7.71
C GLU A 125 -20.44 21.18 -7.33
N MET A 126 -19.25 21.76 -7.49
CA MET A 126 -18.04 21.14 -7.01
C MET A 126 -18.03 21.21 -5.49
N ASN A 127 -17.72 20.11 -4.80
CA ASN A 127 -17.89 20.00 -3.35
C ASN A 127 -16.93 20.93 -2.61
N ASP A 128 -17.44 21.68 -1.63
CA ASP A 128 -16.78 22.83 -0.98
C ASP A 128 -15.94 22.43 0.24
N THR A 129 -15.64 21.16 0.42
CA THR A 129 -14.94 20.63 1.60
C THR A 129 -13.42 20.73 1.49
N VAL A 130 -12.90 21.84 1.02
CA VAL A 130 -11.52 22.25 1.27
C VAL A 130 -11.48 23.18 2.45
N ASN A 131 -10.65 22.79 3.42
CA ASN A 131 -10.43 23.41 4.70
C ASN A 131 -10.42 24.95 4.67
N PRO A 132 -11.31 25.66 5.39
CA PRO A 132 -11.31 27.09 5.49
C PRO A 132 -10.08 27.67 6.25
N ASP A 133 -9.22 26.82 6.84
CA ASP A 133 -8.00 27.23 7.53
C ASP A 133 -6.75 27.28 6.64
N ALA A 134 -6.86 27.07 5.34
CA ALA A 134 -5.78 27.24 4.38
C ALA A 134 -5.45 28.73 4.15
N GLY A 135 -4.98 29.39 5.17
CA GLY A 135 -4.35 30.72 5.10
C GLY A 135 -2.87 30.67 4.72
N ALA A 136 -2.37 29.58 4.18
CA ALA A 136 -1.08 29.45 3.52
C ALA A 136 -1.30 29.34 2.02
N GLU A 137 -0.39 29.89 1.20
CA GLU A 137 -0.35 29.65 -0.24
C GLU A 137 -0.51 28.14 -0.50
N PRO A 138 -1.15 27.73 -1.60
CA PRO A 138 -1.55 26.35 -1.80
C PRO A 138 -0.33 25.46 -1.95
N ASP A 139 0.30 25.15 -0.85
CA ASP A 139 0.93 23.87 -0.69
C ASP A 139 -0.21 22.86 -0.75
N PHE A 140 -0.19 22.06 -1.75
CA PHE A 140 -1.16 21.06 -2.17
C PHE A 140 -1.91 20.46 -0.98
N PRO A 141 -3.24 20.28 -1.06
CA PRO A 141 -3.98 19.75 0.08
C PRO A 141 -3.37 18.44 0.50
N GLU A 142 -2.81 18.41 1.73
CA GLU A 142 -2.47 17.14 2.35
C GLU A 142 -3.69 16.23 2.23
N ILE A 143 -3.50 14.98 1.83
CA ILE A 143 -4.60 14.01 1.74
C ILE A 143 -5.31 13.84 3.09
N ASN A 144 -4.64 14.11 4.21
CA ASN A 144 -5.27 14.27 5.52
C ASN A 144 -6.39 15.33 5.54
N ALA A 145 -6.36 16.31 4.64
CA ALA A 145 -7.48 17.23 4.40
C ALA A 145 -8.53 16.64 3.45
N ILE A 146 -8.15 15.67 2.62
CA ILE A 146 -9.02 14.94 1.68
C ILE A 146 -9.85 13.85 2.39
N GLY A 147 -9.52 13.44 3.62
CA GLY A 147 -10.41 12.64 4.47
C GLY A 147 -11.81 13.25 4.68
N LYS A 148 -12.07 14.40 4.06
CA LYS A 148 -13.37 15.10 4.01
C LYS A 148 -13.79 15.53 2.59
N ALA A 149 -12.92 15.45 1.59
CA ALA A 149 -13.26 15.64 0.19
C ALA A 149 -13.37 14.25 -0.47
N GLU A 150 -14.46 13.99 -1.14
CA GLU A 150 -14.68 12.72 -1.83
C GLU A 150 -13.70 12.62 -3.00
N VAL A 151 -12.68 11.82 -2.84
CA VAL A 151 -11.66 11.55 -3.86
C VAL A 151 -12.12 10.36 -4.70
N ALA A 152 -11.83 10.37 -5.99
CA ALA A 152 -12.13 9.25 -6.85
C ALA A 152 -11.34 7.99 -6.38
N PRO A 153 -11.94 6.80 -6.36
CA PRO A 153 -11.34 5.60 -5.75
C PRO A 153 -9.95 5.26 -6.27
N GLU A 154 -9.69 5.46 -7.57
CA GLU A 154 -8.40 5.21 -8.18
C GLU A 154 -7.28 6.11 -7.64
N VAL A 155 -7.59 7.30 -7.14
CA VAL A 155 -6.62 8.22 -6.51
C VAL A 155 -6.07 7.61 -5.22
N ILE A 156 -6.92 6.95 -4.44
CA ILE A 156 -6.53 6.26 -3.22
C ILE A 156 -5.55 5.13 -3.56
N GLY A 157 -5.85 4.36 -4.63
CA GLY A 157 -4.95 3.34 -5.14
C GLY A 157 -3.58 3.91 -5.51
N TYR A 158 -3.52 4.98 -6.32
CA TYR A 158 -2.23 5.58 -6.73
C TYR A 158 -1.43 6.11 -5.55
N GLN A 159 -2.09 6.75 -4.61
CA GLN A 159 -1.45 7.24 -3.38
C GLN A 159 -0.80 6.11 -2.58
N SER A 160 -1.41 4.94 -2.55
CA SER A 160 -1.03 3.85 -1.66
C SER A 160 0.09 2.95 -2.21
N VAL A 161 0.42 3.02 -3.52
CA VAL A 161 1.39 2.10 -4.17
C VAL A 161 2.74 2.10 -3.48
N THR A 162 3.34 3.27 -3.25
CA THR A 162 4.69 3.36 -2.68
C THR A 162 4.71 2.96 -1.20
N ALA A 163 3.68 3.30 -0.43
CA ALA A 163 3.51 2.87 0.96
C ALA A 163 3.35 1.34 1.05
N ALA A 164 2.50 0.76 0.19
CA ALA A 164 2.32 -0.68 0.09
C ALA A 164 3.61 -1.40 -0.28
N ALA A 165 4.37 -0.86 -1.24
CA ALA A 165 5.63 -1.41 -1.70
C ALA A 165 6.70 -1.48 -0.59
N VAL A 166 6.85 -0.42 0.20
CA VAL A 166 7.76 -0.39 1.34
C VAL A 166 7.28 -1.35 2.43
N ALA A 167 5.99 -1.33 2.75
CA ALA A 167 5.40 -2.21 3.76
C ALA A 167 5.54 -3.70 3.41
N GLN A 168 5.46 -4.06 2.12
CA GLN A 168 5.63 -5.43 1.65
C GLN A 168 6.98 -6.03 2.04
N ASN A 169 8.04 -5.23 2.04
CA ASN A 169 9.40 -5.67 2.27
C ASN A 169 9.98 -5.22 3.63
N ALA A 170 9.22 -4.50 4.44
CA ALA A 170 9.65 -3.95 5.73
C ALA A 170 10.30 -4.99 6.68
N ASN A 171 9.89 -6.24 6.62
CA ASN A 171 10.43 -7.33 7.45
C ASN A 171 11.51 -8.19 6.74
N LEU A 172 11.87 -7.91 5.47
CA LEU A 172 12.81 -8.74 4.72
C LEU A 172 14.17 -8.84 5.41
N ILE A 173 14.75 -7.70 5.76
CA ILE A 173 16.07 -7.64 6.37
C ILE A 173 16.08 -8.29 7.75
N TYR A 174 15.02 -8.06 8.56
CA TYR A 174 14.89 -8.68 9.87
C TYR A 174 14.82 -10.20 9.77
N ASN A 175 14.13 -10.73 8.76
CA ASN A 175 14.03 -12.17 8.52
C ASN A 175 15.39 -12.76 8.19
N VAL A 176 16.13 -12.16 7.26
CA VAL A 176 17.48 -12.59 6.88
C VAL A 176 18.42 -12.47 8.08
N MET A 177 18.35 -11.38 8.82
CA MET A 177 19.19 -11.14 9.99
C MET A 177 18.93 -12.15 11.09
N ASN A 178 17.67 -12.40 11.47
CA ASN A 178 17.32 -13.39 12.48
C ASN A 178 17.81 -14.78 12.10
N LYS A 179 17.74 -15.12 10.82
CA LYS A 179 18.24 -16.36 10.30
C LYS A 179 19.75 -16.52 10.49
N VAL A 180 20.52 -15.50 10.16
CA VAL A 180 21.98 -15.52 10.23
C VAL A 180 22.48 -15.36 11.69
N THR A 181 21.77 -14.57 12.51
CA THR A 181 22.17 -14.34 13.92
C THR A 181 21.92 -15.54 14.81
N ASP A 182 20.87 -16.33 14.54
CA ASP A 182 20.49 -17.46 15.38
C ASP A 182 21.27 -18.76 15.07
N ASN A 183 22.27 -18.71 14.22
CA ASN A 183 23.17 -19.85 13.96
C ASN A 183 24.17 -20.14 15.09
N ARG A 184 24.08 -19.46 16.22
CA ARG A 184 24.93 -19.71 17.38
C ARG A 184 24.41 -20.91 18.16
N LEU A 185 25.14 -22.01 18.05
CA LEU A 185 25.01 -23.15 18.98
C LEU A 185 25.57 -22.71 20.31
N TYR A 186 24.75 -22.76 21.34
CA TYR A 186 25.19 -22.48 22.69
C TYR A 186 25.48 -23.77 23.45
N CYS A 187 26.71 -23.92 23.93
CA CYS A 187 27.11 -24.97 24.83
C CYS A 187 27.25 -24.38 26.24
N PRO A 188 26.37 -24.80 27.24
CA PRO A 188 26.55 -24.39 28.62
C PRO A 188 27.93 -24.77 29.14
N GLY A 189 28.72 -23.79 29.57
CA GLY A 189 30.08 -23.98 30.08
C GLY A 189 31.20 -24.03 29.02
N CYS A 190 30.88 -23.89 27.74
CA CYS A 190 31.89 -23.86 26.67
C CYS A 190 32.21 -22.45 26.18
N GLY A 191 31.45 -21.42 26.62
CA GLY A 191 31.51 -20.11 26.05
C GLY A 191 30.77 -20.03 24.69
N PHE A 192 30.82 -18.88 24.03
CA PHE A 192 30.29 -18.78 22.68
C PHE A 192 31.20 -19.51 21.71
N TYR A 193 30.92 -20.77 21.42
CA TYR A 193 31.55 -21.48 20.33
C TYR A 193 30.50 -21.73 19.25
N ASP A 194 30.70 -21.11 18.10
CA ASP A 194 30.25 -21.69 16.85
C ASP A 194 30.87 -23.10 16.81
N TYR A 195 30.06 -24.13 16.63
CA TYR A 195 30.55 -25.49 16.61
C TYR A 195 31.42 -25.67 15.37
N TYR A 196 32.75 -25.73 15.60
CA TYR A 196 33.72 -26.01 14.55
C TYR A 196 33.84 -27.46 14.32
N TRP A 197 33.55 -27.88 13.15
CA TRP A 197 33.95 -29.14 12.63
C TRP A 197 35.19 -28.99 11.77
N ASN A 198 36.33 -29.40 12.30
CA ASN A 198 37.60 -29.66 11.57
C ASN A 198 38.15 -28.61 10.61
N GLY A 199 37.80 -27.34 10.73
CA GLY A 199 38.38 -26.26 9.92
C GLY A 199 37.91 -26.23 8.46
N GLU A 200 36.85 -26.94 8.12
CA GLU A 200 36.24 -26.87 6.80
C GLU A 200 35.21 -25.76 6.76
N ALA A 201 35.14 -25.03 5.64
CA ALA A 201 34.13 -24.01 5.41
C ALA A 201 32.74 -24.60 5.32
N PHE A 202 31.80 -24.10 6.09
CA PHE A 202 30.40 -24.55 6.06
C PHE A 202 29.62 -23.80 5.02
N HIS A 203 28.84 -24.50 4.23
CA HIS A 203 27.78 -23.92 3.40
C HIS A 203 26.44 -24.14 4.08
N ASN A 204 25.87 -23.12 4.64
CA ASN A 204 24.57 -23.17 5.28
C ASN A 204 23.51 -22.73 4.27
N LEU A 205 22.58 -23.62 3.96
CA LEU A 205 21.41 -23.30 3.14
C LEU A 205 20.18 -23.18 4.02
N TRP A 206 19.33 -22.22 3.71
CA TRP A 206 18.12 -21.99 4.44
C TRP A 206 16.96 -21.59 3.52
N VAL A 207 15.75 -21.90 3.94
CA VAL A 207 14.50 -21.46 3.32
C VAL A 207 13.52 -21.02 4.40
N ASN A 208 12.78 -19.98 4.11
CA ASN A 208 11.91 -19.30 5.06
C ASN A 208 10.61 -18.85 4.39
N PRO A 209 9.50 -19.60 4.47
CA PRO A 209 8.18 -19.07 4.15
C PRO A 209 7.77 -18.03 5.18
N VAL A 210 7.17 -16.93 4.73
CA VAL A 210 6.75 -15.80 5.55
C VAL A 210 5.32 -15.42 5.22
N TYR A 211 4.62 -14.91 6.23
CA TYR A 211 3.32 -14.29 6.09
C TYR A 211 3.26 -13.06 6.98
N THR A 212 2.70 -11.98 6.45
CA THR A 212 2.48 -10.72 7.15
C THR A 212 1.04 -10.28 6.92
N SER A 213 0.32 -9.95 7.98
CA SER A 213 -0.92 -9.20 7.92
C SER A 213 -0.65 -7.81 8.51
N LEU A 214 -1.06 -6.78 7.84
CA LEU A 214 -0.78 -5.40 8.25
C LEU A 214 -1.97 -4.48 8.00
N SER A 215 -2.03 -3.39 8.77
CA SER A 215 -2.96 -2.28 8.58
C SER A 215 -2.19 -0.96 8.71
N ILE A 216 -2.37 -0.08 7.73
CA ILE A 216 -1.87 1.30 7.71
C ILE A 216 -3.09 2.19 7.81
N LYS A 217 -3.09 3.20 8.69
CA LYS A 217 -4.28 4.04 8.94
C LYS A 217 -4.17 5.45 8.38
N SER A 218 -2.97 5.90 8.13
CA SER A 218 -2.68 7.24 7.58
C SER A 218 -1.62 7.18 6.49
N PRO A 219 -1.72 7.98 5.44
CA PRO A 219 -2.79 8.91 5.11
C PRO A 219 -4.08 8.24 4.61
N THR A 220 -4.02 6.95 4.27
CA THR A 220 -5.15 6.15 3.81
C THR A 220 -5.23 4.85 4.60
N GLU A 221 -6.43 4.38 4.91
CA GLU A 221 -6.62 3.08 5.56
C GLU A 221 -6.41 1.96 4.54
N ILE A 222 -5.39 1.13 4.80
CA ILE A 222 -4.96 0.01 3.96
C ILE A 222 -4.89 -1.23 4.86
N ASP A 223 -5.62 -2.27 4.51
CA ASP A 223 -5.46 -3.60 5.09
C ASP A 223 -4.76 -4.51 4.08
N ALA A 224 -3.81 -5.31 4.53
CA ALA A 224 -3.05 -6.14 3.61
C ALA A 224 -2.62 -7.47 4.19
N ASP A 225 -2.54 -8.43 3.27
CA ASP A 225 -1.97 -9.75 3.48
C ASP A 225 -0.81 -9.98 2.50
N VAL A 226 0.37 -10.24 3.05
CA VAL A 226 1.58 -10.50 2.28
C VAL A 226 2.11 -11.90 2.61
N TRP A 227 2.28 -12.73 1.62
CA TRP A 227 2.96 -14.01 1.76
C TRP A 227 4.22 -14.05 0.90
N GLY A 228 5.19 -14.83 1.31
CA GLY A 228 6.44 -14.94 0.56
C GLY A 228 7.27 -16.14 0.92
N ILE A 229 8.34 -16.29 0.19
CA ILE A 229 9.39 -17.26 0.44
C ILE A 229 10.75 -16.61 0.26
N GLU A 230 11.59 -16.81 1.23
CA GLU A 230 12.99 -16.38 1.23
C GLU A 230 13.89 -17.60 1.27
N ALA A 231 14.97 -17.57 0.52
CA ALA A 231 15.98 -18.62 0.53
C ALA A 231 17.38 -18.02 0.42
N GLY A 232 18.34 -18.63 1.05
CA GLY A 232 19.70 -18.15 0.99
C GLY A 232 20.71 -19.16 1.51
N GLY A 233 21.97 -18.74 1.50
CA GLY A 233 23.04 -19.58 2.01
C GLY A 233 24.34 -18.84 2.18
N ASP A 234 25.21 -19.39 3.04
CA ASP A 234 26.54 -18.87 3.29
C ASP A 234 27.47 -19.28 2.14
N LEU A 235 28.12 -18.30 1.52
CA LEU A 235 29.21 -18.49 0.55
C LEU A 235 30.54 -18.71 1.25
N GLN A 236 30.72 -18.02 2.37
CA GLN A 236 31.86 -18.15 3.25
C GLN A 236 31.37 -18.12 4.70
N HIS A 237 31.84 -19.06 5.48
CA HIS A 237 31.55 -19.14 6.90
C HIS A 237 32.80 -19.56 7.65
N ASP A 238 33.30 -18.68 8.51
CA ASP A 238 34.40 -18.97 9.44
C ASP A 238 34.03 -18.50 10.86
N LEU A 239 34.96 -18.58 11.79
CA LEU A 239 34.78 -18.23 13.23
C LEU A 239 34.16 -16.88 13.47
N ASN A 240 34.54 -15.91 12.66
CA ASN A 240 34.17 -14.51 12.89
C ASN A 240 33.37 -13.91 11.74
N ASN A 241 33.33 -14.60 10.60
CA ASN A 241 32.75 -14.03 9.38
C ASN A 241 31.77 -14.97 8.72
N LYS A 242 30.64 -14.43 8.31
CA LYS A 242 29.66 -15.10 7.45
C LYS A 242 29.34 -14.15 6.31
N LEU A 243 29.57 -14.59 5.09
CA LEU A 243 29.15 -13.90 3.87
C LEU A 243 28.20 -14.81 3.11
N GLY A 244 27.06 -14.32 2.72
CA GLY A 244 26.09 -15.13 2.00
C GLY A 244 25.22 -14.33 1.05
N LEU A 245 24.40 -15.09 0.34
CA LEU A 245 23.43 -14.61 -0.64
C LEU A 245 22.02 -14.98 -0.18
N PHE A 246 21.05 -14.18 -0.61
CA PHE A 246 19.65 -14.55 -0.47
C PHE A 246 18.82 -14.06 -1.67
N VAL A 247 17.68 -14.70 -1.86
CA VAL A 247 16.63 -14.30 -2.77
C VAL A 247 15.30 -14.30 -2.03
N SER A 248 14.39 -13.43 -2.45
CA SER A 248 13.06 -13.33 -1.88
C SER A 248 12.02 -13.15 -3.00
N TYR A 249 10.93 -13.86 -2.89
CA TYR A 249 9.70 -13.60 -3.62
C TYR A 249 8.60 -13.30 -2.62
N ARG A 250 7.85 -12.22 -2.85
CA ARG A 250 6.69 -11.85 -2.04
C ARG A 250 5.55 -11.40 -2.92
N LYS A 251 4.36 -11.76 -2.51
CA LYS A 251 3.11 -11.29 -3.09
C LYS A 251 2.23 -10.70 -2.00
N GLY A 252 1.80 -9.47 -2.19
CA GLY A 252 0.89 -8.74 -1.30
C GLY A 252 -0.39 -8.37 -2.01
N SER A 253 -1.50 -8.42 -1.29
CA SER A 253 -2.79 -7.86 -1.68
C SER A 253 -3.17 -6.81 -0.64
N TYR A 254 -3.44 -5.61 -1.10
CA TYR A 254 -3.67 -4.41 -0.31
C TYR A 254 -5.05 -3.88 -0.63
N ASP A 255 -5.97 -3.95 0.34
CA ASP A 255 -7.34 -3.51 0.22
C ASP A 255 -7.50 -2.13 0.87
N MET A 256 -8.00 -1.17 0.10
CA MET A 256 -8.37 0.15 0.57
C MET A 256 -9.88 0.27 0.50
N ASN A 257 -10.53 0.02 1.63
CA ASN A 257 -11.96 0.07 1.73
C ASN A 257 -12.44 1.52 1.87
N GLY A 258 -13.47 1.88 1.13
CA GLY A 258 -14.19 3.12 1.35
C GLY A 258 -14.86 3.14 2.74
N ASP A 259 -15.02 4.32 3.34
CA ASP A 259 -15.56 4.49 4.70
C ASP A 259 -17.06 4.17 4.85
N GLY A 260 -17.73 3.77 3.78
CA GLY A 260 -19.16 3.42 3.75
C GLY A 260 -20.13 4.57 4.04
N LYS A 261 -19.63 5.80 4.26
CA LYS A 261 -20.46 6.95 4.63
C LYS A 261 -20.87 7.82 3.45
N HIS A 262 -20.06 7.79 2.38
CA HIS A 262 -20.30 8.56 1.17
C HIS A 262 -20.45 7.61 -0.01
N TYR A 263 -21.10 8.02 -1.07
CA TYR A 263 -21.39 7.14 -2.20
C TYR A 263 -20.13 6.53 -2.85
N TYR A 264 -19.05 7.29 -2.95
CA TYR A 264 -17.75 6.84 -3.46
C TYR A 264 -16.95 6.06 -2.42
N SER A 265 -17.23 6.24 -1.17
CA SER A 265 -16.64 5.47 -0.08
C SER A 265 -17.13 4.02 -0.01
N THR A 266 -18.06 3.63 -0.89
CA THR A 266 -18.47 2.23 -1.09
C THR A 266 -17.68 1.55 -2.21
N VAL A 267 -16.85 2.29 -2.97
CA VAL A 267 -16.01 1.75 -4.03
C VAL A 267 -14.61 1.59 -3.48
N GLY A 268 -14.19 0.35 -3.29
CA GLY A 268 -12.85 0.00 -2.85
C GLY A 268 -11.82 0.14 -3.98
N SER A 269 -10.57 0.19 -3.58
CA SER A 269 -9.41 0.04 -4.45
C SER A 269 -8.55 -1.09 -3.92
N GLU A 270 -7.96 -1.88 -4.79
CA GLU A 270 -7.06 -2.98 -4.45
C GLU A 270 -5.75 -2.82 -5.22
N ILE A 271 -4.64 -3.13 -4.56
CA ILE A 271 -3.32 -3.18 -5.18
C ILE A 271 -2.76 -4.58 -4.95
N ASP A 272 -2.41 -5.27 -6.01
CA ASP A 272 -1.63 -6.50 -5.96
C ASP A 272 -0.16 -6.18 -6.26
N ILE A 273 0.78 -6.56 -5.39
CA ILE A 273 2.22 -6.33 -5.61
C ILE A 273 2.97 -7.65 -5.60
N ASP A 274 3.69 -7.93 -6.69
CA ASP A 274 4.67 -9.02 -6.78
C ASP A 274 6.09 -8.45 -6.66
N SER A 275 6.91 -8.93 -5.72
CA SER A 275 8.30 -8.50 -5.49
C SER A 275 9.28 -9.63 -5.69
N TYR A 276 10.35 -9.39 -6.44
CA TYR A 276 11.47 -10.30 -6.69
C TYR A 276 12.77 -9.63 -6.30
N LEU A 277 13.37 -10.04 -5.19
CA LEU A 277 14.56 -9.41 -4.62
C LEU A 277 15.70 -10.41 -4.49
N ALA A 278 16.92 -9.90 -4.61
CA ALA A 278 18.14 -10.65 -4.34
C ALA A 278 19.13 -9.78 -3.58
N GLY A 279 19.93 -10.39 -2.72
CA GLY A 279 20.86 -9.63 -1.90
C GLY A 279 22.02 -10.42 -1.35
N LEU A 280 22.88 -9.67 -0.71
CA LEU A 280 24.05 -10.14 0.01
C LEU A 280 23.87 -9.84 1.50
N TYR A 281 24.39 -10.70 2.34
CA TYR A 281 24.56 -10.40 3.75
C TYR A 281 25.98 -10.69 4.21
N TYR A 282 26.43 -9.89 5.18
CA TYR A 282 27.70 -10.08 5.85
C TYR A 282 27.50 -9.95 7.36
N ARG A 283 28.03 -10.94 8.10
CA ARG A 283 28.03 -10.90 9.56
C ARG A 283 29.44 -11.06 10.08
N TYR A 284 29.81 -10.20 11.01
CA TYR A 284 31.06 -10.24 11.76
C TYR A 284 30.77 -10.47 13.24
N ASP A 285 31.39 -11.49 13.83
CA ASP A 285 31.29 -11.86 15.25
C ASP A 285 32.68 -11.84 15.90
N ARG A 286 32.85 -11.10 17.00
CA ARG A 286 34.09 -11.09 17.77
C ARG A 286 33.83 -10.71 19.23
N ASN A 287 34.29 -11.55 20.18
CA ASN A 287 34.26 -11.24 21.60
C ASN A 287 32.90 -10.71 22.09
N ASN A 288 31.84 -11.35 21.86
CA ASN A 288 30.46 -10.96 22.19
C ASN A 288 29.89 -9.79 21.35
N TRP A 289 30.68 -9.11 20.54
CA TRP A 289 30.15 -8.14 19.58
C TRP A 289 29.77 -8.81 18.28
N TYR A 290 28.71 -8.34 17.67
CA TYR A 290 28.42 -8.63 16.30
C TYR A 290 28.11 -7.36 15.50
N ALA A 291 28.35 -7.43 14.20
CA ALA A 291 27.86 -6.49 13.22
C ALA A 291 27.23 -7.28 12.07
N PHE A 292 26.11 -6.85 11.57
CA PHE A 292 25.39 -7.46 10.46
C PHE A 292 25.06 -6.39 9.42
N ALA A 293 25.42 -6.64 8.17
CA ALA A 293 25.15 -5.74 7.05
C ALA A 293 24.44 -6.50 5.93
N THR A 294 23.53 -5.83 5.23
CA THR A 294 22.90 -6.33 4.01
C THR A 294 22.92 -5.30 2.90
N LEU A 295 22.90 -5.80 1.69
CA LEU A 295 22.67 -5.04 0.47
C LEU A 295 21.75 -5.86 -0.43
N TYR A 296 20.68 -5.28 -0.93
CA TYR A 296 19.74 -5.99 -1.78
C TYR A 296 19.14 -5.06 -2.83
N GLY A 297 18.56 -5.65 -3.86
CA GLY A 297 17.78 -4.95 -4.85
C GLY A 297 16.95 -5.92 -5.68
N GLY A 298 16.02 -5.38 -6.42
CA GLY A 298 15.14 -6.14 -7.28
C GLY A 298 14.04 -5.33 -7.91
N ILE A 299 13.03 -6.02 -8.39
CA ILE A 299 11.91 -5.44 -9.11
C ILE A 299 10.60 -5.72 -8.37
N GLN A 300 9.66 -4.81 -8.54
CA GLN A 300 8.29 -4.93 -8.07
C GLN A 300 7.34 -4.65 -9.23
N GLN A 301 6.21 -5.33 -9.23
CA GLN A 301 5.12 -5.12 -10.19
C GLN A 301 3.86 -4.87 -9.39
N ALA A 302 3.18 -3.77 -9.67
CA ALA A 302 1.97 -3.36 -8.97
C ALA A 302 0.80 -3.27 -9.96
N ASP A 303 -0.24 -4.04 -9.70
CA ASP A 303 -1.52 -3.99 -10.40
C ASP A 303 -2.53 -3.27 -9.50
N ILE A 304 -3.11 -2.18 -9.99
CA ILE A 304 -4.09 -1.35 -9.28
C ILE A 304 -5.45 -1.55 -9.95
N LYS A 305 -6.47 -1.81 -9.16
CA LYS A 305 -7.83 -1.95 -9.67
C LYS A 305 -8.84 -1.37 -8.68
N THR A 306 -9.94 -0.86 -9.22
CA THR A 306 -11.08 -0.39 -8.44
C THR A 306 -12.28 -1.32 -8.65
N ASP A 307 -13.20 -1.39 -7.69
CA ASP A 307 -14.40 -2.22 -7.76
C ASP A 307 -15.31 -1.87 -8.96
N ASP A 308 -15.22 -0.65 -9.47
CA ASP A 308 -15.97 -0.20 -10.63
C ASP A 308 -15.21 -0.38 -11.96
N GLY A 309 -14.05 -1.01 -11.92
CA GLY A 309 -13.37 -1.58 -13.09
C GLY A 309 -12.28 -0.70 -13.72
N ILE A 310 -11.83 0.38 -13.08
CA ILE A 310 -10.62 1.09 -13.50
C ILE A 310 -9.41 0.25 -13.16
N LYS A 311 -8.45 0.22 -14.09
CA LYS A 311 -7.21 -0.55 -13.96
C LYS A 311 -6.02 0.30 -14.36
N SER A 312 -4.94 0.10 -13.65
CA SER A 312 -3.62 0.63 -13.95
C SER A 312 -2.57 -0.37 -13.49
N ASP A 313 -1.43 -0.38 -14.11
CA ASP A 313 -0.26 -1.15 -13.72
C ASP A 313 0.98 -0.26 -13.70
N THR A 314 1.95 -0.62 -12.89
CA THR A 314 3.26 0.05 -12.84
C THR A 314 4.34 -0.89 -12.37
N ASP A 315 5.52 -0.76 -12.96
CA ASP A 315 6.71 -1.49 -12.56
C ASP A 315 7.59 -0.61 -11.68
N GLY A 316 8.25 -1.22 -10.69
CA GLY A 316 9.13 -0.53 -9.78
C GLY A 316 10.46 -1.26 -9.57
N VAL A 317 11.44 -0.50 -9.11
CA VAL A 317 12.75 -1.02 -8.69
C VAL A 317 12.94 -0.69 -7.21
N GLU A 318 13.33 -1.69 -6.43
CA GLU A 318 13.67 -1.53 -5.02
C GLU A 318 15.15 -1.76 -4.81
N PHE A 319 15.74 -0.94 -3.94
CA PHE A 319 17.11 -1.08 -3.45
C PHE A 319 17.11 -0.84 -1.94
N GLY A 320 17.90 -1.64 -1.21
CA GLY A 320 18.05 -1.44 0.23
C GLY A 320 19.41 -1.87 0.76
N ALA A 321 19.75 -1.27 1.90
CA ALA A 321 20.95 -1.57 2.65
C ALA A 321 20.68 -1.49 4.16
N SER A 322 21.38 -2.29 4.95
CA SER A 322 21.26 -2.21 6.41
C SER A 322 22.59 -2.43 7.12
N LEU A 323 22.64 -1.92 8.35
CA LEU A 323 23.70 -2.20 9.30
C LEU A 323 23.08 -2.30 10.70
N GLU A 324 23.27 -3.43 11.39
CA GLU A 324 22.96 -3.60 12.81
C GLU A 324 24.23 -4.01 13.56
N ALA A 325 24.38 -3.52 14.78
CA ALA A 325 25.41 -3.97 15.70
C ALA A 325 24.82 -4.22 17.08
N GLY A 326 25.36 -5.22 17.78
CA GLY A 326 24.90 -5.58 19.10
C GLY A 326 26.00 -6.22 19.96
N TYR A 327 25.68 -6.38 21.23
CA TYR A 327 26.58 -6.97 22.22
C TYR A 327 25.84 -7.98 23.09
N ASP A 328 26.40 -9.19 23.23
CA ASP A 328 25.83 -10.27 24.02
C ASP A 328 26.37 -10.24 25.47
N TYR A 329 25.51 -9.86 26.39
CA TYR A 329 25.78 -9.98 27.83
C TYR A 329 25.33 -11.35 28.34
N ASN A 330 26.24 -12.15 28.86
CA ASN A 330 25.91 -13.41 29.53
C ASN A 330 25.37 -13.12 30.93
N LEU A 331 24.07 -13.21 31.13
CA LEU A 331 23.44 -13.08 32.45
C LEU A 331 23.64 -14.36 33.28
N THR A 332 23.57 -15.51 32.62
CA THR A 332 23.90 -16.84 33.16
C THR A 332 24.49 -17.69 32.04
N ASP A 333 24.90 -18.92 32.35
CA ASP A 333 25.41 -19.86 31.34
C ASP A 333 24.39 -20.19 30.21
N THR A 334 23.13 -19.85 30.37
CA THR A 334 22.06 -20.17 29.41
C THR A 334 21.14 -19.00 29.09
N VAL A 335 21.39 -17.82 29.65
CA VAL A 335 20.55 -16.63 29.42
C VAL A 335 21.42 -15.47 28.97
N TYR A 336 21.04 -14.86 27.84
CA TYR A 336 21.74 -13.73 27.23
C TYR A 336 20.83 -12.54 27.11
N LEU A 337 21.42 -11.36 27.29
CA LEU A 337 20.82 -10.08 26.99
C LEU A 337 21.65 -9.42 25.88
N THR A 338 20.99 -9.13 24.74
CA THR A 338 21.65 -8.57 23.56
C THR A 338 21.01 -7.24 23.17
N PRO A 339 21.48 -6.11 23.72
CA PRO A 339 21.13 -4.80 23.15
C PRO A 339 21.70 -4.68 21.74
N SER A 340 20.93 -4.05 20.85
CA SER A 340 21.33 -3.78 19.46
C SER A 340 20.83 -2.43 18.97
N LEU A 341 21.55 -1.88 18.00
CA LEU A 341 21.20 -0.68 17.25
C LEU A 341 21.32 -1.01 15.76
N GLY A 342 20.31 -0.63 15.00
CA GLY A 342 20.23 -0.86 13.57
C GLY A 342 19.84 0.38 12.80
N VAL A 343 20.33 0.48 11.57
CA VAL A 343 19.87 1.41 10.54
C VAL A 343 19.58 0.63 9.28
N PHE A 344 18.41 0.91 8.69
CA PHE A 344 17.91 0.24 7.50
C PHE A 344 17.50 1.32 6.51
N TYR A 345 17.95 1.20 5.29
CA TYR A 345 17.61 2.09 4.18
C TYR A 345 16.89 1.30 3.12
N THR A 346 15.78 1.84 2.64
CA THR A 346 15.01 1.32 1.52
C THR A 346 14.68 2.46 0.56
N GLN A 347 14.87 2.24 -0.72
CA GLN A 347 14.44 3.14 -1.78
C GLN A 347 13.61 2.36 -2.78
N VAL A 348 12.46 2.92 -3.15
CA VAL A 348 11.55 2.35 -4.14
C VAL A 348 11.26 3.41 -5.20
N ASN A 349 11.44 3.05 -6.46
CA ASN A 349 11.18 3.90 -7.62
C ASN A 349 10.19 3.18 -8.52
N TYR A 350 9.01 3.75 -8.71
CA TYR A 350 8.00 3.26 -9.65
C TYR A 350 7.98 4.10 -10.92
N ASP A 351 7.69 3.47 -12.03
CA ASP A 351 7.37 4.15 -13.28
C ASP A 351 6.02 4.87 -13.16
N ASP A 352 5.82 5.91 -13.96
CA ASP A 352 4.55 6.60 -14.02
C ASP A 352 3.42 5.67 -14.46
N ALA A 353 2.31 5.66 -13.75
CA ALA A 353 1.13 4.89 -14.08
C ALA A 353 0.13 5.72 -14.89
N THR A 354 -0.57 5.07 -15.83
CA THR A 354 -1.70 5.68 -16.54
C THR A 354 -2.83 4.68 -16.60
N ASP A 355 -3.99 5.06 -16.09
CA ASP A 355 -5.14 4.17 -16.02
C ASP A 355 -5.93 4.04 -17.34
N SER A 356 -6.90 3.13 -17.29
CA SER A 356 -7.78 2.83 -18.44
C SER A 356 -8.66 4.01 -18.90
N VAL A 357 -8.76 5.08 -18.10
CA VAL A 357 -9.51 6.30 -18.41
C VAL A 357 -8.63 7.51 -18.71
N GLY A 358 -7.30 7.35 -18.64
CA GLY A 358 -6.29 8.34 -19.03
C GLY A 358 -5.85 9.28 -17.89
N LYS A 359 -6.15 8.96 -16.62
CA LYS A 359 -5.57 9.65 -15.46
C LYS A 359 -4.14 9.14 -15.24
N LYS A 360 -3.21 10.05 -14.93
CA LYS A 360 -1.80 9.74 -14.74
C LYS A 360 -1.41 9.97 -13.28
N ALA A 361 -0.62 9.04 -12.74
CA ALA A 361 0.10 9.17 -11.48
C ALA A 361 1.60 9.18 -11.77
N GLU A 362 2.31 10.20 -11.30
CA GLU A 362 3.76 10.36 -11.43
C GLU A 362 4.39 10.17 -10.04
N TYR A 363 5.13 9.07 -9.86
CA TYR A 363 5.72 8.72 -8.58
C TYR A 363 7.08 9.38 -8.38
N ASN A 364 7.33 9.89 -7.19
CA ASN A 364 8.67 10.28 -6.76
C ASN A 364 9.44 9.06 -6.23
N ASP A 365 10.77 9.16 -6.21
CA ASP A 365 11.64 8.19 -5.57
C ASP A 365 11.40 8.19 -4.06
N LEU A 366 10.65 7.23 -3.55
CA LEU A 366 10.43 7.09 -2.11
C LEU A 366 11.68 6.53 -1.45
N LYS A 367 12.16 7.19 -0.40
CA LYS A 367 13.29 6.77 0.43
C LYS A 367 12.86 6.69 1.87
N GLN A 368 13.16 5.58 2.52
CA GLN A 368 12.89 5.38 3.94
C GLN A 368 14.17 5.00 4.68
N ILE A 369 14.37 5.62 5.83
CA ILE A 369 15.38 5.22 6.80
C ILE A 369 14.66 4.77 8.07
N GLU A 370 14.95 3.54 8.53
CA GLU A 370 14.50 3.06 9.83
C GLU A 370 15.70 3.02 10.80
N LEU A 371 15.52 3.61 11.97
CA LEU A 371 16.45 3.53 13.08
C LEU A 371 15.85 2.64 14.16
N GLU A 372 16.45 1.50 14.46
CA GLU A 372 15.97 0.58 15.49
C GLU A 372 16.90 0.54 16.69
N ALA A 373 16.33 0.59 17.89
CA ALA A 373 16.99 0.25 19.15
C ALA A 373 16.23 -0.89 19.82
N GLY A 374 16.87 -2.03 20.02
CA GLY A 374 16.24 -3.22 20.58
C GLY A 374 17.07 -3.91 21.67
N VAL A 375 16.40 -4.75 22.43
CA VAL A 375 17.06 -5.62 23.43
C VAL A 375 16.49 -7.01 23.32
N LYS A 376 17.31 -7.97 22.90
CA LYS A 376 16.93 -9.38 22.80
C LYS A 376 17.32 -10.15 24.08
N LEU A 377 16.36 -10.80 24.71
CA LEU A 377 16.58 -11.76 25.80
C LEU A 377 16.44 -13.17 25.25
N THR A 378 17.51 -13.94 25.29
CA THR A 378 17.55 -15.32 24.77
C THR A 378 17.77 -16.30 25.91
N LYS A 379 17.01 -17.40 25.91
CA LYS A 379 17.21 -18.56 26.78
C LYS A 379 17.55 -19.77 25.94
N ALA A 380 18.70 -20.38 26.19
CA ALA A 380 19.14 -21.63 25.58
C ALA A 380 18.85 -22.84 26.47
N PHE A 381 18.58 -23.97 25.84
CA PHE A 381 18.31 -25.25 26.46
C PHE A 381 19.18 -26.31 25.81
N ARG A 382 19.86 -27.13 26.61
CA ARG A 382 20.47 -28.35 26.16
C ARG A 382 19.49 -29.50 26.38
N LEU A 383 19.25 -30.26 25.35
CA LEU A 383 18.39 -31.43 25.38
C LEU A 383 19.24 -32.72 25.33
N ASP A 384 18.69 -33.86 25.68
CA ASP A 384 19.40 -35.15 25.59
C ASP A 384 19.79 -35.45 24.13
N GLU A 385 18.91 -35.06 23.20
CA GLU A 385 19.18 -35.09 21.77
C GLU A 385 18.89 -33.68 21.19
N GLY A 386 19.95 -33.00 20.71
CA GLY A 386 19.84 -31.67 20.09
C GLY A 386 19.94 -30.48 21.05
N TYR A 387 19.49 -29.36 20.58
CA TYR A 387 19.48 -28.08 21.34
C TYR A 387 18.24 -27.26 20.99
N ALA A 388 17.89 -26.35 21.86
CA ALA A 388 16.83 -25.36 21.58
C ALA A 388 17.20 -23.97 22.14
N ASN A 389 16.69 -22.95 21.54
CA ASN A 389 16.65 -21.62 22.13
C ASN A 389 15.30 -20.95 21.89
N VAL A 390 14.95 -20.03 22.78
CA VAL A 390 13.81 -19.13 22.61
C VAL A 390 14.26 -17.73 22.96
N TYR A 391 13.65 -16.73 22.33
CA TYR A 391 13.96 -15.34 22.61
C TYR A 391 12.73 -14.43 22.52
N VAL A 392 12.86 -13.28 23.15
CA VAL A 392 11.99 -12.12 22.99
C VAL A 392 12.85 -10.89 22.73
N LYS A 393 12.45 -10.05 21.76
CA LYS A 393 13.14 -8.80 21.39
C LYS A 393 12.13 -7.66 21.32
N PRO A 394 11.90 -6.87 22.37
CA PRO A 394 11.29 -5.56 22.28
C PRO A 394 12.23 -4.56 21.62
N SER A 395 11.67 -3.71 20.75
CA SER A 395 12.40 -2.65 20.03
C SER A 395 11.54 -1.40 19.88
N VAL A 396 12.23 -0.28 19.69
CA VAL A 396 11.64 0.98 19.19
C VAL A 396 12.25 1.26 17.83
N VAL A 397 11.41 1.61 16.88
CA VAL A 397 11.78 1.92 15.50
C VAL A 397 11.32 3.32 15.17
N GLN A 398 12.21 4.15 14.65
CA GLN A 398 11.88 5.46 14.08
C GLN A 398 12.01 5.37 12.57
N THR A 399 10.94 5.63 11.86
CA THR A 399 10.95 5.78 10.40
C THR A 399 11.11 7.25 10.03
N LEU A 400 11.91 7.51 9.00
CA LEU A 400 12.10 8.82 8.37
C LEU A 400 11.92 8.63 6.88
N VAL A 401 11.04 9.41 6.27
CA VAL A 401 10.62 9.25 4.88
C VAL A 401 10.95 10.50 4.08
N ASP A 402 11.37 10.32 2.82
CA ASP A 402 11.66 11.40 1.85
C ASP A 402 11.19 10.94 0.46
N GLY A 403 10.65 11.86 -0.34
CA GLY A 403 10.07 11.53 -1.65
C GLY A 403 8.68 10.86 -1.56
N ASP A 404 8.01 11.06 -0.46
CA ASP A 404 6.72 10.50 -0.07
C ASP A 404 5.52 11.16 -0.78
N GLU A 405 5.72 11.68 -2.01
CA GLU A 405 4.69 12.35 -2.79
C GLU A 405 4.45 11.65 -4.12
N VAL A 406 3.20 11.55 -4.51
CA VAL A 406 2.78 11.21 -5.88
C VAL A 406 2.04 12.41 -6.49
N ASN A 407 2.35 12.73 -7.75
CA ASN A 407 1.66 13.79 -8.48
C ASN A 407 0.57 13.17 -9.37
N ILE A 408 -0.69 13.42 -9.04
CA ILE A 408 -1.84 12.84 -9.74
C ILE A 408 -2.49 13.91 -10.62
N THR A 409 -2.75 13.55 -11.89
CA THR A 409 -3.38 14.46 -12.85
C THR A 409 -4.62 15.12 -12.27
N GLY A 410 -4.60 16.46 -12.23
CA GLY A 410 -5.68 17.29 -11.74
C GLY A 410 -5.76 17.46 -10.22
N LEU A 411 -5.02 16.66 -9.42
CA LEU A 411 -4.95 16.83 -7.97
C LEU A 411 -3.67 17.53 -7.51
N GLY A 412 -2.57 17.29 -8.25
CA GLY A 412 -1.24 17.72 -7.84
C GLY A 412 -0.58 16.68 -6.92
N LYS A 413 0.33 17.14 -6.09
CA LYS A 413 1.11 16.27 -5.19
C LYS A 413 0.32 15.88 -3.95
N VAL A 414 0.41 14.63 -3.58
CA VAL A 414 -0.22 14.04 -2.41
C VAL A 414 0.76 13.16 -1.66
N ASN A 415 0.73 13.20 -0.33
CA ASN A 415 1.60 12.38 0.50
C ASN A 415 1.18 10.91 0.47
N THR A 416 2.16 10.02 0.51
CA THR A 416 1.97 8.56 0.45
C THR A 416 2.31 7.86 1.75
N LEU A 417 3.21 8.42 2.55
CA LEU A 417 3.69 7.84 3.80
C LEU A 417 4.21 8.96 4.72
N ASP A 418 4.05 8.80 6.02
CA ASP A 418 4.52 9.75 7.04
C ASP A 418 5.67 9.17 7.88
N ASP A 419 6.44 10.05 8.53
CA ASP A 419 7.40 9.66 9.56
C ASP A 419 6.67 9.10 10.78
N GLU A 420 7.12 7.98 11.33
CA GLU A 420 6.46 7.36 12.47
C GLU A 420 7.44 6.76 13.48
N THR A 421 7.01 6.75 14.76
CA THR A 421 7.70 6.01 15.83
C THR A 421 6.90 4.76 16.17
N LEU A 422 7.50 3.60 15.94
CA LEU A 422 6.88 2.30 16.10
C LEU A 422 7.44 1.55 17.30
N GLY A 423 6.61 0.78 17.95
CA GLY A 423 7.02 -0.29 18.86
C GLY A 423 7.04 -1.63 18.13
N ARG A 424 8.02 -2.49 18.40
CA ARG A 424 8.07 -3.85 17.86
C ARG A 424 8.35 -4.83 18.96
N ILE A 425 7.65 -5.95 18.98
CA ILE A 425 7.93 -7.09 19.85
C ILE A 425 8.08 -8.32 18.96
N GLU A 426 9.24 -8.95 19.05
CA GLU A 426 9.51 -10.19 18.34
C GLU A 426 9.70 -11.34 19.34
N LEU A 427 9.11 -12.48 19.01
CA LEU A 427 9.28 -13.76 19.71
C LEU A 427 9.79 -14.78 18.72
N GLY A 428 10.75 -15.61 19.11
CA GLY A 428 11.22 -16.64 18.23
C GLY A 428 11.96 -17.75 18.96
N GLY A 429 12.36 -18.74 18.18
CA GLY A 429 13.13 -19.85 18.70
C GLY A 429 13.64 -20.77 17.59
N ARG A 430 14.56 -21.62 17.98
CA ARG A 430 15.17 -22.62 17.12
C ARG A 430 15.23 -23.96 17.86
N TYR A 431 15.04 -25.03 17.12
CA TYR A 431 15.29 -26.39 17.55
C TYR A 431 16.25 -27.07 16.58
N GLY A 432 17.42 -27.51 17.07
CA GLY A 432 18.40 -28.30 16.34
C GLY A 432 18.13 -29.78 16.54
N PHE A 433 17.76 -30.49 15.49
CA PHE A 433 17.54 -31.95 15.50
C PHE A 433 18.86 -32.69 15.47
N THR A 434 19.81 -32.16 14.72
CA THR A 434 21.19 -32.65 14.59
C THR A 434 22.13 -31.45 14.50
N ASP A 435 23.43 -31.72 14.47
CA ASP A 435 24.44 -30.69 14.22
C ASP A 435 24.29 -30.03 12.83
N GLN A 436 23.55 -30.67 11.93
CA GLN A 436 23.39 -30.26 10.54
C GLN A 436 22.00 -29.74 10.21
N LEU A 437 20.97 -30.13 10.95
CA LEU A 437 19.59 -29.80 10.66
C LEU A 437 18.93 -29.09 11.83
N SER A 438 18.37 -27.93 11.60
CA SER A 438 17.53 -27.22 12.56
C SER A 438 16.30 -26.63 11.93
N ALA A 439 15.22 -26.53 12.72
CA ALA A 439 14.05 -25.72 12.42
C ALA A 439 14.07 -24.45 13.27
N TYR A 440 13.55 -23.37 12.75
CA TYR A 440 13.35 -22.12 13.48
C TYR A 440 12.00 -21.53 13.13
N GLY A 441 11.47 -20.74 14.05
CA GLY A 441 10.25 -19.99 13.84
C GLY A 441 10.30 -18.69 14.63
N TRP A 442 9.62 -17.70 14.14
CA TRP A 442 9.51 -16.39 14.78
C TRP A 442 8.17 -15.74 14.41
N ALA A 443 7.76 -14.83 15.28
CA ALA A 443 6.63 -13.94 15.05
C ALA A 443 6.99 -12.56 15.58
N ASN A 444 6.67 -11.51 14.85
CA ASN A 444 6.77 -10.16 15.34
C ASN A 444 5.42 -9.43 15.24
N TYR A 445 5.21 -8.50 16.15
CA TYR A 445 4.13 -7.54 16.11
C TYR A 445 4.73 -6.14 16.18
N THR A 446 4.49 -5.36 15.13
CA THR A 446 4.87 -3.94 15.04
C THR A 446 3.62 -3.10 15.17
N PHE A 447 3.68 -2.05 15.99
CA PHE A 447 2.54 -1.19 16.29
C PHE A 447 2.98 0.26 16.41
N GLY A 448 2.10 1.16 15.97
CA GLY A 448 2.28 2.62 16.03
C GLY A 448 0.96 3.33 16.15
N SER A 449 0.94 4.64 15.88
CA SER A 449 -0.30 5.40 15.82
C SER A 449 -1.11 5.03 14.57
N ASP A 450 -0.41 4.86 13.47
CA ASP A 450 -0.98 4.69 12.13
C ASP A 450 -0.57 3.38 11.45
N TYR A 451 0.15 2.49 12.15
CA TYR A 451 0.66 1.25 11.61
C TYR A 451 0.56 0.09 12.60
N ASP A 452 -0.01 -1.03 12.16
CA ASP A 452 -0.03 -2.31 12.86
C ASP A 452 0.34 -3.45 11.89
N ALA A 453 1.29 -4.29 12.25
CA ALA A 453 1.66 -5.45 11.44
C ALA A 453 2.01 -6.66 12.29
N THR A 454 1.55 -7.84 11.89
CA THR A 454 1.95 -9.13 12.44
C THR A 454 2.63 -9.96 11.37
N THR A 455 3.83 -10.40 11.64
CA THR A 455 4.60 -11.26 10.71
C THR A 455 4.99 -12.55 11.40
N VAL A 456 4.83 -13.66 10.72
CA VAL A 456 5.26 -14.97 11.16
C VAL A 456 6.12 -15.65 10.11
N GLY A 457 7.13 -16.37 10.54
CA GLY A 457 8.00 -17.15 9.67
C GLY A 457 8.38 -18.48 10.30
N LEU A 458 8.50 -19.50 9.47
CA LEU A 458 8.93 -20.84 9.86
C LEU A 458 9.93 -21.35 8.83
N GLY A 459 11.11 -21.76 9.26
CA GLY A 459 12.13 -22.21 8.33
C GLY A 459 12.91 -23.43 8.77
N LEU A 460 13.48 -24.08 7.79
CA LEU A 460 14.42 -25.18 7.95
C LEU A 460 15.81 -24.70 7.56
N ASN A 461 16.79 -25.10 8.36
CA ASN A 461 18.19 -24.84 8.12
C ASN A 461 18.96 -26.16 8.06
N SER A 462 19.80 -26.32 7.04
CA SER A 462 20.71 -27.44 6.93
C SER A 462 22.14 -26.96 6.76
N THR A 463 23.02 -27.44 7.59
CA THR A 463 24.47 -27.16 7.56
C THR A 463 25.26 -28.22 6.80
N THR A 464 24.73 -28.97 5.95
CA THR A 464 25.47 -29.75 4.95
C THR A 464 24.47 -30.38 3.98
N VAL A 465 24.32 -29.84 2.80
CA VAL A 465 23.91 -30.64 1.66
C VAL A 465 25.06 -30.59 0.68
N GLY A 466 25.83 -31.66 0.65
CA GLY A 466 26.71 -31.96 -0.47
C GLY A 466 25.87 -32.27 -1.71
N LEU A 467 25.27 -31.28 -2.34
CA LEU A 467 25.00 -31.33 -3.76
C LEU A 467 26.21 -30.71 -4.43
N GLY A 468 27.17 -31.58 -4.71
CA GLY A 468 28.36 -31.21 -5.44
C GLY A 468 28.02 -30.77 -6.85
N LEU A 469 27.91 -29.48 -7.06
CA LEU A 469 28.32 -28.82 -8.29
C LEU A 469 29.75 -28.32 -8.03
N ASN A 470 30.71 -29.19 -8.30
CA ASN A 470 32.10 -28.83 -8.35
C ASN A 470 32.32 -27.98 -9.61
N CYS A 471 32.21 -26.69 -9.53
CA CYS A 471 32.75 -25.76 -10.51
C CYS A 471 34.14 -25.38 -10.02
N ALA A 472 35.16 -26.16 -10.44
CA ALA A 472 36.54 -25.72 -10.39
C ALA A 472 36.72 -24.68 -11.53
N PHE A 473 37.07 -23.47 -11.19
CA PHE A 473 37.63 -22.47 -12.10
C PHE A 473 39.12 -22.31 -11.85
#